data_cded4639c269f1d6ada222b54ab45e7b
#
_entry.id   cded4639c269f1d6ada222b54ab45e7b
#
_cell.length_a   1.000
_cell.length_b   1.000
_cell.length_c   1.000
_cell.angle_alpha   90.00
_cell.angle_beta   90.00
_cell.angle_gamma   90.00
#
_symmetry.space_group_name_H-M   'P 1'
#
loop_
_entity.id
_entity.type
_entity.pdbx_description
1 polymer ?
#
loop_
_entity_poly.entity_id
_entity_poly.type
_entity_poly.pdbx_seq_one_letter_code
_entity_poly.pdbx_strand_id
1 'polypeptide(L)'
;MFRWQIHKSEDTSDGICKLKEAFNHADAIIIGAGAGLSTSAGLSYSGERFHKYFHDFAEKYPIQDIYSGGFYPFDTLEEHWAWWSRHIWINRYMDAPKPVYNRLYEMVKNRDYFILTTNVDHQFQKAGFDKHRLFYTQGDYGLWQCNVPCHNETYDNEATVRKMVAAQGFAFTKDGDLYVPDGIKLKMEVPSELIPYCPHCHKPMSMNLRADDTFVEDAGWHHAAERYE
;
A
#
# COMPACT_ATOMS: atom_id res chain seq x y z
N MET A 1 -25.74 19.80 20.24
CA MET A 1 -25.97 18.36 20.53
C MET A 1 -26.65 17.77 19.30
N PHE A 2 -25.86 17.28 18.32
CA PHE A 2 -26.41 16.68 17.09
C PHE A 2 -26.80 15.23 17.36
N ARG A 3 -28.10 14.97 17.31
CA ARG A 3 -28.70 13.64 17.51
C ARG A 3 -28.69 12.93 16.14
N TRP A 4 -27.77 11.99 15.92
CA TRP A 4 -27.81 11.09 14.78
C TRP A 4 -29.07 10.23 14.89
N GLN A 5 -30.06 10.44 14.02
CA GLN A 5 -31.15 9.49 13.85
C GLN A 5 -30.58 8.29 13.08
N ILE A 6 -30.45 7.17 13.77
CA ILE A 6 -30.22 5.87 13.14
C ILE A 6 -31.50 5.55 12.38
N HIS A 7 -31.48 5.77 11.06
CA HIS A 7 -32.52 5.20 10.20
C HIS A 7 -32.46 3.69 10.34
N LYS A 8 -33.62 3.08 10.66
CA LYS A 8 -33.82 1.63 10.63
C LYS A 8 -33.28 1.10 9.28
N SER A 9 -32.59 0.00 9.33
CA SER A 9 -32.11 -0.74 8.16
C SER A 9 -33.27 -0.91 7.15
N GLU A 10 -33.25 -0.15 6.05
CA GLU A 10 -33.91 -0.59 4.83
C GLU A 10 -33.43 -2.01 4.56
N ASP A 11 -34.34 -2.88 4.14
CA ASP A 11 -34.04 -4.26 3.89
C ASP A 11 -32.80 -4.34 2.96
N THR A 12 -31.71 -4.92 3.44
CA THR A 12 -30.43 -5.00 2.73
C THR A 12 -30.62 -5.62 1.33
N SER A 13 -31.67 -6.46 1.17
CA SER A 13 -32.03 -7.08 -0.10
C SER A 13 -32.53 -6.05 -1.14
N ASP A 14 -33.33 -5.08 -0.73
CA ASP A 14 -33.83 -4.02 -1.64
C ASP A 14 -32.67 -3.11 -2.10
N GLY A 15 -31.77 -2.73 -1.20
CA GLY A 15 -30.57 -1.96 -1.55
C GLY A 15 -29.66 -2.68 -2.55
N ILE A 16 -29.47 -3.98 -2.39
CA ILE A 16 -28.67 -4.79 -3.33
C ILE A 16 -29.36 -4.89 -4.70
N CYS A 17 -30.69 -5.04 -4.75
CA CYS A 17 -31.41 -5.06 -6.03
C CYS A 17 -31.27 -3.74 -6.77
N LYS A 18 -31.48 -2.61 -6.11
CA LYS A 18 -31.29 -1.27 -6.69
C LYS A 18 -29.85 -1.06 -7.21
N LEU A 19 -28.86 -1.50 -6.43
CA LEU A 19 -27.44 -1.42 -6.85
C LEU A 19 -27.20 -2.27 -8.12
N LYS A 20 -27.73 -3.49 -8.19
CA LYS A 20 -27.60 -4.35 -9.37
C LYS A 20 -28.25 -3.72 -10.62
N GLU A 21 -29.43 -3.14 -10.45
CA GLU A 21 -30.12 -2.44 -11.55
C GLU A 21 -29.29 -1.25 -12.05
N ALA A 22 -28.84 -0.39 -11.13
CA ALA A 22 -27.99 0.75 -11.45
C ALA A 22 -26.69 0.31 -12.15
N PHE A 23 -26.04 -0.72 -11.62
CA PHE A 23 -24.84 -1.29 -12.21
C PHE A 23 -25.06 -1.81 -13.63
N ASN A 24 -26.17 -2.51 -13.87
CA ASN A 24 -26.49 -3.09 -15.20
C ASN A 24 -26.82 -2.03 -16.25
N HIS A 25 -27.41 -0.91 -15.85
CA HIS A 25 -27.83 0.17 -16.76
C HIS A 25 -26.80 1.30 -16.90
N ALA A 26 -25.72 1.27 -16.11
CA ALA A 26 -24.67 2.29 -16.19
C ALA A 26 -23.89 2.19 -17.51
N ASP A 27 -23.69 3.30 -18.18
CA ASP A 27 -22.81 3.42 -19.34
C ASP A 27 -21.33 3.30 -18.96
N ALA A 28 -20.97 3.87 -17.82
CA ALA A 28 -19.63 3.82 -17.25
C ALA A 28 -19.69 3.65 -15.72
N ILE A 29 -18.62 3.12 -15.13
CA ILE A 29 -18.52 2.84 -13.69
C ILE A 29 -17.27 3.53 -13.12
N ILE A 30 -17.45 4.41 -12.15
CA ILE A 30 -16.33 4.99 -11.38
C ILE A 30 -16.23 4.25 -10.04
N ILE A 31 -15.04 3.75 -9.74
CA ILE A 31 -14.73 3.08 -8.47
C ILE A 31 -13.86 4.00 -7.63
N GLY A 32 -14.45 4.60 -6.58
CA GLY A 32 -13.71 5.29 -5.53
C GLY A 32 -13.26 4.30 -4.45
N ALA A 33 -11.96 4.22 -4.17
CA ALA A 33 -11.43 3.28 -3.19
C ALA A 33 -10.40 3.92 -2.24
N GLY A 34 -10.46 3.52 -0.98
CA GLY A 34 -9.52 3.88 0.07
C GLY A 34 -9.13 2.67 0.92
N ALA A 35 -8.44 2.91 2.04
CA ALA A 35 -7.87 1.89 2.92
C ALA A 35 -8.86 0.81 3.38
N GLY A 36 -10.17 1.13 3.45
CA GLY A 36 -11.22 0.16 3.78
C GLY A 36 -11.31 -1.01 2.80
N LEU A 37 -11.04 -0.79 1.52
CA LEU A 37 -11.00 -1.87 0.52
C LEU A 37 -9.84 -2.82 0.81
N SER A 38 -8.63 -2.31 1.05
CA SER A 38 -7.45 -3.11 1.41
C SER A 38 -7.64 -3.86 2.72
N THR A 39 -8.22 -3.21 3.74
CA THR A 39 -8.56 -3.86 5.01
C THR A 39 -9.56 -5.01 4.80
N SER A 40 -10.57 -4.83 3.96
CA SER A 40 -11.53 -5.90 3.63
C SER A 40 -10.88 -7.08 2.91
N ALA A 41 -9.82 -6.81 2.13
CA ALA A 41 -8.99 -7.82 1.49
C ALA A 41 -7.99 -8.50 2.44
N GLY A 42 -7.95 -8.10 3.72
CA GLY A 42 -7.09 -8.69 4.74
C GLY A 42 -5.75 -7.96 4.95
N LEU A 43 -5.53 -6.82 4.29
CA LEU A 43 -4.35 -5.98 4.49
C LEU A 43 -4.54 -5.04 5.70
N SER A 44 -4.84 -5.64 6.88
CA SER A 44 -4.99 -4.88 8.12
C SER A 44 -3.64 -4.38 8.64
N TYR A 45 -3.64 -3.21 9.28
CA TYR A 45 -2.45 -2.61 9.88
C TYR A 45 -2.27 -2.98 11.36
N SER A 46 -3.25 -3.64 11.97
CA SER A 46 -3.24 -4.04 13.38
C SER A 46 -3.55 -5.53 13.56
N GLY A 47 -3.54 -5.99 14.81
CA GLY A 47 -3.86 -7.37 15.18
C GLY A 47 -2.81 -8.37 14.75
N GLU A 48 -3.21 -9.58 14.36
CA GLU A 48 -2.31 -10.69 14.04
C GLU A 48 -1.25 -10.34 12.99
N ARG A 49 -1.64 -9.57 11.97
CA ARG A 49 -0.73 -9.20 10.89
C ARG A 49 0.38 -8.28 11.37
N PHE A 50 0.07 -7.33 12.25
CA PHE A 50 1.08 -6.50 12.91
C PHE A 50 2.02 -7.36 13.77
N HIS A 51 1.49 -8.19 14.65
CA HIS A 51 2.31 -9.05 15.50
C HIS A 51 3.17 -10.03 14.71
N LYS A 52 2.63 -10.59 13.61
CA LYS A 52 3.39 -11.53 12.77
C LYS A 52 4.68 -10.93 12.19
N TYR A 53 4.66 -9.67 11.80
CA TYR A 53 5.77 -9.05 11.07
C TYR A 53 6.56 -8.00 11.86
N PHE A 54 6.03 -7.53 12.99
CA PHE A 54 6.59 -6.40 13.74
C PHE A 54 6.63 -6.61 15.26
N HIS A 55 6.52 -7.85 15.76
CA HIS A 55 6.53 -8.12 17.20
C HIS A 55 7.81 -7.61 17.89
N ASP A 56 8.97 -7.75 17.23
CA ASP A 56 10.26 -7.27 17.71
C ASP A 56 10.30 -5.74 17.88
N PHE A 57 9.70 -5.01 16.93
CA PHE A 57 9.54 -3.55 17.05
C PHE A 57 8.54 -3.18 18.15
N ALA A 58 7.42 -3.91 18.26
CA ALA A 58 6.43 -3.66 19.31
C ALA A 58 6.96 -3.93 20.72
N GLU A 59 7.94 -4.84 20.87
CA GLU A 59 8.64 -5.10 22.15
C GLU A 59 9.62 -3.98 22.50
N LYS A 60 10.26 -3.36 21.51
CA LYS A 60 11.28 -2.32 21.74
C LYS A 60 10.68 -0.91 21.82
N TYR A 61 9.65 -0.64 21.04
CA TYR A 61 9.08 0.70 20.85
C TYR A 61 7.58 0.74 21.19
N PRO A 62 7.03 1.90 21.60
CA PRO A 62 5.59 2.05 21.90
C PRO A 62 4.75 2.13 20.63
N ILE A 63 4.94 1.18 19.69
CA ILE A 63 4.24 1.11 18.42
C ILE A 63 3.15 0.03 18.52
N GLN A 64 1.90 0.35 18.14
CA GLN A 64 0.74 -0.52 18.29
C GLN A 64 0.16 -1.02 16.97
N ASP A 65 0.56 -0.45 15.85
CA ASP A 65 0.10 -0.83 14.52
C ASP A 65 1.11 -0.41 13.42
N ILE A 66 0.92 -0.96 12.23
CA ILE A 66 1.82 -0.74 11.10
C ILE A 66 1.79 0.73 10.61
N TYR A 67 0.64 1.41 10.72
CA TYR A 67 0.51 2.80 10.26
C TYR A 67 1.27 3.76 11.17
N SER A 68 1.02 3.69 12.48
CA SER A 68 1.69 4.56 13.46
C SER A 68 3.21 4.37 13.47
N GLY A 69 3.69 3.15 13.26
CA GLY A 69 5.12 2.87 13.18
C GLY A 69 5.81 3.44 11.95
N GLY A 70 5.06 3.72 10.88
CA GLY A 70 5.59 4.42 9.71
C GLY A 70 6.00 5.87 9.99
N PHE A 71 5.44 6.48 11.03
CA PHE A 71 5.75 7.84 11.47
C PHE A 71 6.65 7.87 12.72
N TYR A 72 7.07 6.69 13.23
CA TYR A 72 7.94 6.63 14.40
C TYR A 72 9.33 7.19 14.07
N PRO A 73 9.88 8.10 14.87
CA PRO A 73 11.20 8.70 14.63
C PRO A 73 12.32 7.75 15.08
N PHE A 74 12.61 6.74 14.27
CA PHE A 74 13.73 5.81 14.55
C PHE A 74 15.06 6.54 14.62
N ASP A 75 15.96 6.08 15.51
CA ASP A 75 17.25 6.75 15.77
C ASP A 75 18.22 6.65 14.58
N THR A 76 18.09 5.61 13.75
CA THR A 76 18.98 5.33 12.62
C THR A 76 18.20 5.08 11.34
N LEU A 77 18.84 5.31 10.19
CA LEU A 77 18.27 4.96 8.89
C LEU A 77 18.16 3.44 8.71
N GLU A 78 19.05 2.67 9.33
CA GLU A 78 19.03 1.21 9.33
C GLU A 78 17.76 0.66 9.96
N GLU A 79 17.34 1.20 11.13
CA GLU A 79 16.06 0.82 11.77
C GLU A 79 14.85 1.33 10.99
N HIS A 80 14.90 2.59 10.51
CA HIS A 80 13.86 3.16 9.67
C HIS A 80 13.59 2.29 8.43
N TRP A 81 14.62 1.87 7.73
CA TRP A 81 14.47 1.04 6.55
C TRP A 81 14.17 -0.43 6.89
N ALA A 82 14.53 -0.91 8.06
CA ALA A 82 14.07 -2.21 8.53
C ALA A 82 12.55 -2.22 8.72
N TRP A 83 12.00 -1.18 9.34
CA TRP A 83 10.54 -1.01 9.44
C TRP A 83 9.88 -0.92 8.06
N TRP A 84 10.31 0.06 7.26
CA TRP A 84 9.67 0.36 5.99
C TRP A 84 9.81 -0.76 4.95
N SER A 85 10.90 -1.48 4.91
CA SER A 85 11.04 -2.62 4.00
C SER A 85 10.03 -3.74 4.27
N ARG A 86 9.77 -4.06 5.55
CA ARG A 86 8.69 -5.00 5.92
C ARG A 86 7.32 -4.43 5.53
N HIS A 87 7.06 -3.16 5.89
CA HIS A 87 5.80 -2.48 5.57
C HIS A 87 5.51 -2.51 4.06
N ILE A 88 6.49 -2.13 3.24
CA ILE A 88 6.40 -2.14 1.78
C ILE A 88 6.14 -3.57 1.31
N TRP A 89 6.96 -4.54 1.74
CA TRP A 89 6.86 -5.90 1.24
C TRP A 89 5.48 -6.51 1.46
N ILE A 90 5.01 -6.48 2.69
CA ILE A 90 3.74 -7.13 3.05
C ILE A 90 2.49 -6.44 2.45
N ASN A 91 2.55 -5.15 2.15
CA ASN A 91 1.40 -4.42 1.60
C ASN A 91 1.42 -4.33 0.07
N ARG A 92 2.63 -4.20 -0.52
CA ARG A 92 2.81 -3.93 -1.94
C ARG A 92 3.14 -5.18 -2.76
N TYR A 93 4.02 -6.05 -2.21
CA TYR A 93 4.56 -7.17 -2.97
C TYR A 93 3.87 -8.50 -2.66
N MET A 94 3.39 -8.72 -1.44
CA MET A 94 2.55 -9.87 -1.12
C MET A 94 1.15 -9.72 -1.71
N ASP A 95 0.51 -10.85 -1.99
CA ASP A 95 -0.88 -10.86 -2.40
C ASP A 95 -1.82 -10.57 -1.23
N ALA A 96 -2.95 -9.91 -1.52
CA ALA A 96 -3.97 -9.72 -0.52
C ALA A 96 -4.54 -11.07 -0.06
N PRO A 97 -4.71 -11.32 1.26
CA PRO A 97 -5.18 -12.61 1.77
C PRO A 97 -6.55 -13.04 1.27
N LYS A 98 -7.41 -12.09 0.87
CA LYS A 98 -8.76 -12.37 0.37
C LYS A 98 -8.93 -11.81 -1.04
N PRO A 99 -9.66 -12.49 -1.93
CA PRO A 99 -9.78 -12.14 -3.34
C PRO A 99 -10.75 -10.97 -3.61
N VAL A 100 -10.72 -9.91 -2.78
CA VAL A 100 -11.65 -8.78 -2.91
C VAL A 100 -11.42 -8.02 -4.19
N TYR A 101 -10.15 -7.69 -4.50
CA TYR A 101 -9.77 -6.99 -5.72
C TYR A 101 -10.05 -7.82 -6.96
N ASN A 102 -9.76 -9.14 -6.94
CA ASN A 102 -10.06 -10.04 -8.04
C ASN A 102 -11.57 -10.12 -8.33
N ARG A 103 -12.41 -10.21 -7.27
CA ARG A 103 -13.86 -10.22 -7.44
C ARG A 103 -14.39 -8.89 -8.02
N LEU A 104 -13.83 -7.76 -7.56
CA LEU A 104 -14.18 -6.46 -8.11
C LEU A 104 -13.79 -6.35 -9.59
N TYR A 105 -12.60 -6.85 -9.95
CA TYR A 105 -12.15 -6.92 -11.34
C TYR A 105 -13.11 -7.74 -12.21
N GLU A 106 -13.47 -8.95 -11.78
CA GLU A 106 -14.43 -9.80 -12.50
C GLU A 106 -15.78 -9.11 -12.75
N MET A 107 -16.21 -8.25 -11.85
CA MET A 107 -17.47 -7.50 -12.02
C MET A 107 -17.39 -6.45 -13.11
N VAL A 108 -16.21 -5.82 -13.32
CA VAL A 108 -16.10 -4.63 -14.19
C VAL A 108 -15.22 -4.82 -15.43
N LYS A 109 -14.45 -5.91 -15.55
CA LYS A 109 -13.46 -6.11 -16.63
C LYS A 109 -13.99 -5.96 -18.05
N ASN A 110 -15.29 -6.23 -18.27
CA ASN A 110 -15.96 -6.10 -19.57
C ASN A 110 -16.84 -4.84 -19.67
N ARG A 111 -16.66 -3.89 -18.75
CA ARG A 111 -17.42 -2.64 -18.71
C ARG A 111 -16.49 -1.46 -18.99
N ASP A 112 -17.06 -0.34 -19.32
CA ASP A 112 -16.32 0.92 -19.23
C ASP A 112 -16.20 1.31 -17.75
N TYR A 113 -14.96 1.39 -17.23
CA TYR A 113 -14.70 1.72 -15.84
C TYR A 113 -13.50 2.64 -15.69
N PHE A 114 -13.49 3.39 -14.60
CA PHE A 114 -12.30 4.12 -14.13
C PHE A 114 -12.17 3.98 -12.62
N ILE A 115 -10.93 3.94 -12.12
CA ILE A 115 -10.64 3.81 -10.69
C ILE A 115 -9.93 5.06 -10.19
N LEU A 116 -10.47 5.64 -9.12
CA LEU A 116 -9.81 6.68 -8.34
C LEU A 116 -9.51 6.12 -6.94
N THR A 117 -8.24 6.05 -6.57
CA THR A 117 -7.86 5.46 -5.28
C THR A 117 -6.82 6.27 -4.54
N THR A 118 -6.96 6.31 -3.22
CA THR A 118 -5.92 6.77 -2.29
C THR A 118 -5.02 5.64 -1.79
N ASN A 119 -5.30 4.39 -2.20
CA ASN A 119 -4.47 3.25 -1.83
C ASN A 119 -3.16 3.25 -2.61
N VAL A 120 -2.08 2.93 -1.92
CA VAL A 120 -0.71 2.93 -2.41
C VAL A 120 -0.10 1.52 -2.48
N ASP A 121 -0.94 0.49 -2.31
CA ASP A 121 -0.58 -0.91 -2.18
C ASP A 121 -0.55 -1.69 -3.51
N HIS A 122 -0.92 -1.04 -4.62
CA HIS A 122 -0.90 -1.62 -5.98
C HIS A 122 -1.80 -2.85 -6.19
N GLN A 123 -2.72 -3.13 -5.30
CA GLN A 123 -3.54 -4.34 -5.35
C GLN A 123 -4.52 -4.34 -6.54
N PHE A 124 -4.95 -3.19 -7.02
CA PHE A 124 -5.73 -3.09 -8.26
C PHE A 124 -4.95 -3.63 -9.45
N GLN A 125 -3.70 -3.18 -9.64
CA GLN A 125 -2.85 -3.63 -10.75
C GLN A 125 -2.54 -5.12 -10.63
N LYS A 126 -2.28 -5.62 -9.41
CA LYS A 126 -2.07 -7.06 -9.15
C LYS A 126 -3.29 -7.90 -9.51
N ALA A 127 -4.50 -7.39 -9.32
CA ALA A 127 -5.74 -8.06 -9.71
C ALA A 127 -6.04 -8.01 -11.21
N GLY A 128 -5.23 -7.32 -12.02
CA GLY A 128 -5.36 -7.26 -13.47
C GLY A 128 -6.10 -6.03 -14.01
N PHE A 129 -6.40 -5.03 -13.18
CA PHE A 129 -6.99 -3.79 -13.65
C PHE A 129 -6.04 -3.04 -14.60
N ASP A 130 -6.58 -2.47 -15.65
CA ASP A 130 -5.81 -1.68 -16.61
C ASP A 130 -5.26 -0.40 -15.95
N LYS A 131 -3.94 -0.25 -15.97
CA LYS A 131 -3.26 0.92 -15.43
C LYS A 131 -3.71 2.24 -16.10
N HIS A 132 -4.16 2.19 -17.37
CA HIS A 132 -4.69 3.36 -18.07
C HIS A 132 -6.07 3.81 -17.56
N ARG A 133 -6.75 2.98 -16.77
CA ARG A 133 -8.06 3.25 -16.16
C ARG A 133 -7.96 3.41 -14.65
N LEU A 134 -6.79 3.83 -14.16
CA LEU A 134 -6.48 3.89 -12.74
C LEU A 134 -5.69 5.15 -12.42
N PHE A 135 -6.18 5.93 -11.44
CA PHE A 135 -5.46 7.02 -10.83
C PHE A 135 -5.27 6.77 -9.33
N TYR A 136 -4.03 6.52 -8.91
CA TYR A 136 -3.61 6.35 -7.52
C TYR A 136 -2.99 7.66 -7.02
N THR A 137 -3.79 8.46 -6.33
CA THR A 137 -3.51 9.88 -6.06
C THR A 137 -2.40 10.14 -5.05
N GLN A 138 -2.10 9.15 -4.20
CA GLN A 138 -1.18 9.30 -3.06
C GLN A 138 0.16 8.57 -3.24
N GLY A 139 0.50 8.14 -4.47
CA GLY A 139 1.77 7.47 -4.76
C GLY A 139 1.69 5.94 -4.69
N ASP A 140 2.83 5.29 -4.53
CA ASP A 140 2.97 3.82 -4.52
C ASP A 140 4.06 3.40 -3.54
N TYR A 141 3.81 2.43 -2.67
CA TYR A 141 4.83 1.81 -1.81
C TYR A 141 6.00 1.21 -2.59
N GLY A 142 5.80 0.88 -3.85
CA GLY A 142 6.85 0.35 -4.73
C GLY A 142 7.81 1.40 -5.30
N LEU A 143 7.63 2.67 -4.96
CA LEU A 143 8.43 3.77 -5.48
C LEU A 143 9.14 4.53 -4.37
N TRP A 144 10.40 4.90 -4.64
CA TRP A 144 11.16 5.86 -3.86
C TRP A 144 11.29 7.20 -4.58
N GLN A 145 11.40 8.26 -3.80
CA GLN A 145 11.70 9.62 -4.24
C GLN A 145 12.85 10.21 -3.42
N CYS A 146 13.46 11.28 -3.91
CA CYS A 146 14.37 12.07 -3.08
C CYS A 146 13.61 12.69 -1.90
N ASN A 147 14.09 12.53 -0.67
CA ASN A 147 13.44 13.11 0.52
C ASN A 147 13.46 14.66 0.56
N VAL A 148 14.34 15.26 -0.24
CA VAL A 148 14.41 16.71 -0.49
C VAL A 148 14.17 16.89 -1.98
N PRO A 149 12.92 16.98 -2.48
CA PRO A 149 12.61 16.86 -3.89
C PRO A 149 13.52 17.69 -4.79
N CYS A 150 14.68 17.13 -5.19
CA CYS A 150 15.66 17.83 -6.01
C CYS A 150 15.44 17.60 -7.53
N HIS A 151 14.53 16.71 -7.86
CA HIS A 151 14.06 16.36 -9.21
C HIS A 151 12.70 15.65 -9.12
N ASN A 152 12.06 15.40 -10.25
CA ASN A 152 10.70 14.82 -10.35
C ASN A 152 10.72 13.34 -10.77
N GLU A 153 11.81 12.59 -10.50
CA GLU A 153 11.90 11.17 -10.83
C GLU A 153 11.59 10.32 -9.59
N THR A 154 10.96 9.18 -9.84
CA THR A 154 10.74 8.11 -8.86
C THR A 154 11.49 6.85 -9.27
N TYR A 155 11.77 5.97 -8.31
CA TYR A 155 12.64 4.80 -8.51
C TYR A 155 11.96 3.55 -7.96
N ASP A 156 11.96 2.47 -8.75
CA ASP A 156 11.49 1.16 -8.32
C ASP A 156 12.34 0.62 -7.16
N ASN A 157 11.68 0.00 -6.18
CA ASN A 157 12.36 -0.41 -4.95
C ASN A 157 12.33 -1.92 -4.70
N GLU A 158 11.63 -2.73 -5.50
CA GLU A 158 11.37 -4.14 -5.21
C GLU A 158 12.64 -4.93 -4.91
N ALA A 159 13.63 -4.84 -5.79
CA ALA A 159 14.88 -5.61 -5.67
C ALA A 159 15.65 -5.28 -4.37
N THR A 160 15.68 -4.00 -3.98
CA THR A 160 16.39 -3.57 -2.77
C THR A 160 15.58 -3.87 -1.52
N VAL A 161 14.28 -3.63 -1.52
CA VAL A 161 13.39 -3.98 -0.40
C VAL A 161 13.43 -5.49 -0.12
N ARG A 162 13.48 -6.34 -1.17
CA ARG A 162 13.66 -7.77 -1.02
C ARG A 162 14.95 -8.13 -0.28
N LYS A 163 16.06 -7.48 -0.63
CA LYS A 163 17.35 -7.68 0.06
C LYS A 163 17.30 -7.19 1.52
N MET A 164 16.67 -6.04 1.78
CA MET A 164 16.48 -5.51 3.12
C MET A 164 15.71 -6.48 4.03
N VAL A 165 14.60 -7.03 3.54
CA VAL A 165 13.78 -7.97 4.31
C VAL A 165 14.54 -9.28 4.56
N ALA A 166 15.24 -9.80 3.54
CA ALA A 166 16.07 -11.00 3.70
C ALA A 166 17.21 -10.79 4.72
N ALA A 167 17.86 -9.63 4.71
CA ALA A 167 18.93 -9.29 5.65
C ALA A 167 18.47 -9.25 7.11
N GLN A 168 17.19 -9.00 7.34
CA GLN A 168 16.57 -9.03 8.66
C GLN A 168 16.26 -10.45 9.17
N GLY A 169 16.39 -11.47 8.32
CA GLY A 169 16.17 -12.87 8.66
C GLY A 169 14.86 -13.47 8.15
N PHE A 170 14.09 -12.74 7.37
CA PHE A 170 12.92 -13.31 6.70
C PHE A 170 13.32 -14.14 5.49
N ALA A 171 12.57 -15.21 5.24
CA ALA A 171 12.61 -15.96 3.99
C ALA A 171 11.28 -15.79 3.22
N PHE A 172 11.28 -16.22 1.97
CA PHE A 172 10.15 -16.06 1.05
C PHE A 172 9.60 -17.43 0.66
N THR A 173 8.28 -17.57 0.68
CA THR A 173 7.60 -18.69 0.04
C THR A 173 7.73 -18.59 -1.49
N LYS A 174 7.25 -19.61 -2.21
CA LYS A 174 7.19 -19.58 -3.69
C LYS A 174 6.30 -18.44 -4.21
N ASP A 175 5.29 -18.06 -3.45
CA ASP A 175 4.32 -17.02 -3.79
C ASP A 175 4.76 -15.63 -3.31
N GLY A 176 5.96 -15.54 -2.69
CA GLY A 176 6.53 -14.26 -2.22
C GLY A 176 6.11 -13.85 -0.80
N ASP A 177 5.37 -14.66 -0.08
CA ASP A 177 5.00 -14.40 1.31
C ASP A 177 6.21 -14.51 2.23
N LEU A 178 6.23 -13.64 3.27
CA LEU A 178 7.28 -13.67 4.27
C LEU A 178 7.00 -14.70 5.36
N TYR A 179 8.06 -15.40 5.75
CA TYR A 179 8.07 -16.20 6.97
C TYR A 179 9.43 -16.11 7.67
N VAL A 180 9.45 -16.41 8.96
CA VAL A 180 10.68 -16.51 9.75
C VAL A 180 11.07 -17.97 9.82
N PRO A 181 12.24 -18.40 9.30
CA PRO A 181 12.72 -19.77 9.45
C PRO A 181 12.96 -20.13 10.92
N ASP A 182 12.79 -21.42 11.26
CA ASP A 182 13.00 -21.92 12.62
C ASP A 182 14.39 -21.56 13.14
N GLY A 183 14.46 -21.09 14.39
CA GLY A 183 15.70 -20.72 15.06
C GLY A 183 16.31 -19.39 14.61
N ILE A 184 15.71 -18.67 13.68
CA ILE A 184 16.17 -17.36 13.28
C ILE A 184 15.59 -16.28 14.20
N LYS A 185 16.46 -15.42 14.73
CA LYS A 185 16.07 -14.18 15.42
C LYS A 185 16.08 -13.03 14.41
N LEU A 186 14.96 -12.34 14.30
CA LEU A 186 14.85 -11.17 13.44
C LEU A 186 15.77 -10.04 13.90
N LYS A 187 16.29 -9.29 12.91
CA LYS A 187 17.05 -8.05 13.11
C LYS A 187 16.16 -6.85 12.79
N MET A 188 16.27 -5.81 13.60
CA MET A 188 15.55 -4.55 13.39
C MET A 188 16.38 -3.50 12.66
N GLU A 189 17.42 -3.93 11.97
CA GLU A 189 18.33 -3.08 11.20
C GLU A 189 18.59 -3.72 9.83
N VAL A 190 18.69 -2.90 8.80
CA VAL A 190 19.20 -3.31 7.50
C VAL A 190 20.68 -2.96 7.39
N PRO A 191 21.47 -3.66 6.55
CA PRO A 191 22.84 -3.25 6.23
C PRO A 191 22.88 -1.83 5.63
N SER A 192 23.83 -1.01 6.07
CA SER A 192 23.95 0.41 5.66
C SER A 192 24.10 0.57 4.13
N GLU A 193 24.70 -0.41 3.45
CA GLU A 193 24.85 -0.43 1.99
C GLU A 193 23.52 -0.62 1.24
N LEU A 194 22.44 -1.00 1.93
CA LEU A 194 21.10 -1.11 1.35
C LEU A 194 20.27 0.16 1.52
N ILE A 195 20.73 1.13 2.31
CA ILE A 195 20.03 2.40 2.49
C ILE A 195 19.99 3.15 1.16
N PRO A 196 18.80 3.53 0.66
CA PRO A 196 18.69 4.20 -0.63
C PRO A 196 19.08 5.68 -0.50
N TYR A 197 19.94 6.13 -1.41
CA TYR A 197 20.35 7.51 -1.56
C TYR A 197 20.00 8.03 -2.95
N CYS A 198 19.59 9.29 -3.02
CA CYS A 198 19.29 9.96 -4.28
C CYS A 198 20.51 10.01 -5.20
N PRO A 199 20.42 9.54 -6.46
CA PRO A 199 21.55 9.55 -7.37
C PRO A 199 21.99 10.96 -7.78
N HIS A 200 21.15 11.99 -7.60
CA HIS A 200 21.45 13.38 -7.97
C HIS A 200 22.10 14.16 -6.82
N CYS A 201 21.54 14.10 -5.62
CA CYS A 201 22.01 14.94 -4.49
C CYS A 201 22.64 14.15 -3.34
N HIS A 202 22.65 12.83 -3.43
CA HIS A 202 23.21 11.90 -2.42
C HIS A 202 22.57 12.01 -1.02
N LYS A 203 21.41 12.67 -0.89
CA LYS A 203 20.62 12.64 0.34
C LYS A 203 19.79 11.36 0.42
N PRO A 204 19.35 10.94 1.61
CA PRO A 204 18.49 9.76 1.74
C PRO A 204 17.24 9.88 0.86
N MET A 205 16.72 8.75 0.42
CA MET A 205 15.40 8.66 -0.21
C MET A 205 14.31 8.46 0.83
N SER A 206 13.06 8.71 0.42
CA SER A 206 11.83 8.35 1.12
C SER A 206 10.91 7.56 0.19
N MET A 207 9.83 6.99 0.74
CA MET A 207 8.76 6.43 -0.07
C MET A 207 8.07 7.54 -0.86
N ASN A 208 7.63 7.25 -2.09
CA ASN A 208 6.80 8.16 -2.86
C ASN A 208 5.35 8.07 -2.35
N LEU A 209 5.10 8.76 -1.24
CA LEU A 209 3.80 8.81 -0.56
C LEU A 209 3.43 10.27 -0.30
N ARG A 210 2.18 10.63 -0.63
CA ARG A 210 1.63 11.97 -0.35
C ARG A 210 1.26 12.10 1.13
N ALA A 211 2.28 12.24 1.99
CA ALA A 211 2.12 12.50 3.42
C ALA A 211 2.24 13.99 3.76
N ASP A 212 2.93 14.75 2.93
CA ASP A 212 3.19 16.19 3.08
C ASP A 212 3.41 16.86 1.70
N ASP A 213 3.94 18.05 1.70
CA ASP A 213 4.21 18.88 0.51
C ASP A 213 5.52 18.51 -0.23
N THR A 214 6.26 17.50 0.25
CA THR A 214 7.46 16.98 -0.43
C THR A 214 7.15 15.88 -1.45
N PHE A 215 5.90 15.51 -1.62
CA PHE A 215 5.50 14.47 -2.57
C PHE A 215 5.90 14.81 -4.01
N VAL A 216 6.58 13.89 -4.67
CA VAL A 216 6.98 14.02 -6.07
C VAL A 216 5.87 13.47 -6.96
N GLU A 217 5.25 14.36 -7.72
CA GLU A 217 4.34 14.03 -8.81
C GLU A 217 5.19 13.76 -10.06
N ASP A 218 5.50 12.50 -10.31
CA ASP A 218 6.27 12.12 -11.49
C ASP A 218 5.43 12.15 -12.79
N ALA A 219 6.07 11.92 -13.92
CA ALA A 219 5.38 11.92 -15.21
C ALA A 219 4.24 10.88 -15.26
N GLY A 220 4.39 9.74 -14.58
CA GLY A 220 3.36 8.71 -14.50
C GLY A 220 2.14 9.15 -13.71
N TRP A 221 2.35 9.90 -12.63
CA TRP A 221 1.27 10.49 -11.84
C TRP A 221 0.48 11.53 -12.65
N HIS A 222 1.18 12.46 -13.33
CA HIS A 222 0.54 13.47 -14.18
C HIS A 222 -0.28 12.83 -15.31
N HIS A 223 0.27 11.83 -16.00
CA HIS A 223 -0.48 11.11 -17.04
C HIS A 223 -1.72 10.40 -16.48
N ALA A 224 -1.69 9.93 -15.24
CA ALA A 224 -2.86 9.31 -14.61
C ALA A 224 -3.92 10.36 -14.24
N ALA A 225 -3.48 11.53 -13.76
CA ALA A 225 -4.37 12.66 -13.47
C ALA A 225 -5.07 13.18 -14.72
N GLU A 226 -4.32 13.42 -15.83
CA GLU A 226 -4.86 13.85 -17.11
C GLU A 226 -5.93 12.88 -17.68
N ARG A 227 -5.80 11.58 -17.46
CA ARG A 227 -6.81 10.60 -17.88
C ARG A 227 -8.07 10.60 -17.01
N TYR A 228 -7.96 11.10 -15.78
CA TYR A 228 -9.09 11.22 -14.88
C TYR A 228 -9.94 12.46 -15.19
N GLU A 229 -9.36 13.56 -15.63
CA GLU A 229 -10.03 14.79 -16.03
C GLU A 229 -10.82 14.62 -17.35
#